data_ee2fe04fdac1322ee98ea5b62ee123f6
#
_entry.id   ee2fe04fdac1322ee98ea5b62ee123f6
#
_cell.length_a   1.000
_cell.length_b   1.000
_cell.length_c   1.000
_cell.angle_alpha   90.00
_cell.angle_beta   90.00
_cell.angle_gamma   90.00
#
_symmetry.space_group_name_H-M   'P 1'
#
loop_
_entity.id
_entity.type
_entity.pdbx_description
1 polymer ?
#
loop_
_entity_poly.entity_id
_entity_poly.type
_entity_poly.pdbx_seq_one_letter_code
_entity_poly.pdbx_strand_id
1 'polypeptide(L)'
;FVAGKRTNLLGTDVDNELQEPLMNRFDNTPVLAYEPWSGAYRGAGLIDNAYICEYRNNLIFEVEGLEHLVAGTPVGFSDRLKVDQGLLSGQLDNVLTAAMLVHLFSLGYEGTAFFTAEEESGGSWRFLLEWYRRFGKPTNQLYVVDTSPYRNREEADKQLITLRNRDEHARFNTDTTQQVVQLCHQLAIPYAFKDHYIEQLNQQRLGSDRPTQSLGRTELGRILANADGLVDGTTIQIPTTGYHTMSETATVQACQTFLTLLRTIEQEA
;
A
#
# COMPACT_ATOMS: atom_id res chain seq x y z
N PHE A 1 9.48 9.97 -4.16
CA PHE A 1 10.65 10.84 -3.93
C PHE A 1 10.31 12.29 -4.28
N VAL A 2 11.06 13.22 -3.72
CA VAL A 2 10.95 14.64 -4.03
C VAL A 2 12.34 15.16 -4.36
N ALA A 3 12.49 15.81 -5.51
CA ALA A 3 13.77 16.35 -5.95
C ALA A 3 14.30 17.41 -4.97
N GLY A 4 15.52 17.22 -4.51
CA GLY A 4 16.33 18.22 -3.86
C GLY A 4 17.35 18.78 -4.85
N LYS A 5 18.33 19.52 -4.35
CA LYS A 5 19.42 19.99 -5.19
C LYS A 5 20.38 18.83 -5.50
N ARG A 6 20.19 18.15 -6.62
CA ARG A 6 20.85 16.92 -7.11
C ARG A 6 20.49 15.63 -6.39
N THR A 7 19.61 15.66 -5.38
CA THR A 7 19.34 14.48 -4.55
C THR A 7 17.88 14.36 -4.18
N ASN A 8 17.42 13.14 -3.97
CA ASN A 8 16.10 12.84 -3.45
C ASN A 8 16.23 12.40 -1.99
N LEU A 9 15.36 12.91 -1.13
CA LEU A 9 15.32 12.54 0.29
C LEU A 9 14.32 11.43 0.50
N LEU A 10 14.75 10.37 1.18
CA LEU A 10 13.87 9.28 1.60
C LEU A 10 13.86 9.24 3.14
N GLY A 11 12.80 9.80 3.73
CA GLY A 11 12.60 9.75 5.18
C GLY A 11 13.57 10.60 6.00
N THR A 12 13.31 10.69 7.29
CA THR A 12 14.12 11.50 8.20
C THR A 12 14.97 10.63 9.14
N ASP A 13 14.47 9.55 9.65
CA ASP A 13 15.18 8.69 10.60
C ASP A 13 15.13 7.26 10.09
N VAL A 14 16.21 6.84 9.43
CA VAL A 14 16.36 5.47 8.99
C VAL A 14 17.23 4.72 9.99
N ASP A 15 16.69 3.68 10.60
CA ASP A 15 17.46 2.78 11.47
C ASP A 15 18.70 2.26 10.74
N ASN A 16 19.84 2.24 11.43
CA ASN A 16 21.11 1.82 10.82
C ASN A 16 21.04 0.45 10.14
N GLU A 17 20.23 -0.47 10.68
CA GLU A 17 20.02 -1.80 10.10
C GLU A 17 19.25 -1.80 8.77
N LEU A 18 18.49 -0.74 8.50
CA LEU A 18 17.70 -0.58 7.28
C LEU A 18 18.41 0.26 6.21
N GLN A 19 19.46 0.99 6.57
CA GLN A 19 20.13 1.90 5.65
C GLN A 19 20.71 1.18 4.43
N GLU A 20 21.54 0.17 4.64
CA GLU A 20 22.15 -0.58 3.55
C GLU A 20 21.13 -1.34 2.68
N PRO A 21 20.13 -2.06 3.22
CA PRO A 21 19.06 -2.64 2.43
C PRO A 21 18.28 -1.64 1.59
N LEU A 22 18.02 -0.43 2.09
CA LEU A 22 17.32 0.63 1.36
C LEU A 22 18.19 1.24 0.26
N MET A 23 19.48 1.46 0.53
CA MET A 23 20.42 1.93 -0.49
C MET A 23 20.48 0.97 -1.67
N ASN A 24 20.66 -0.32 -1.38
CA ASN A 24 20.76 -1.35 -2.40
C ASN A 24 19.44 -1.60 -3.16
N ARG A 25 18.29 -1.35 -2.52
CA ARG A 25 16.97 -1.55 -3.13
C ARG A 25 16.74 -0.70 -4.38
N PHE A 26 17.26 0.51 -4.38
CA PHE A 26 17.01 1.50 -5.43
C PHE A 26 18.22 1.76 -6.34
N ASP A 27 19.30 1.02 -6.16
CA ASP A 27 20.47 1.11 -7.04
C ASP A 27 20.09 0.83 -8.49
N ASN A 28 20.60 1.63 -9.43
CA ASN A 28 20.32 1.54 -10.86
C ASN A 28 18.81 1.59 -11.22
N THR A 29 18.02 2.28 -10.41
CA THR A 29 16.58 2.39 -10.61
C THR A 29 16.23 3.57 -11.54
N PRO A 30 15.58 3.32 -12.70
CA PRO A 30 15.13 4.39 -13.58
C PRO A 30 13.95 5.15 -12.96
N VAL A 31 13.98 6.47 -13.08
CA VAL A 31 12.96 7.37 -12.50
C VAL A 31 12.48 8.40 -13.52
N LEU A 32 11.26 8.91 -13.27
CA LEU A 32 10.61 9.96 -14.05
C LEU A 32 10.25 11.12 -13.14
N ALA A 33 10.42 12.34 -13.63
CA ALA A 33 10.03 13.55 -12.94
C ALA A 33 8.82 14.23 -13.62
N TYR A 34 7.92 14.76 -12.80
CA TYR A 34 6.70 15.42 -13.24
C TYR A 34 6.50 16.76 -12.53
N GLU A 35 5.89 17.69 -13.21
CA GLU A 35 5.45 18.94 -12.62
C GLU A 35 4.25 18.68 -11.68
N PRO A 36 4.30 19.14 -10.39
CA PRO A 36 3.33 18.70 -9.38
C PRO A 36 1.87 19.11 -9.65
N TRP A 37 1.67 20.22 -10.35
CA TRP A 37 0.32 20.76 -10.56
C TRP A 37 -0.33 20.32 -11.86
N SER A 38 0.48 20.24 -12.92
CA SER A 38 -0.01 19.89 -14.26
C SER A 38 0.20 18.43 -14.63
N GLY A 39 1.05 17.70 -13.89
CA GLY A 39 1.50 16.37 -14.27
C GLY A 39 2.39 16.35 -15.52
N ALA A 40 2.85 17.51 -15.99
CA ALA A 40 3.70 17.57 -17.19
C ALA A 40 5.04 16.86 -16.92
N TYR A 41 5.45 16.02 -17.87
CA TYR A 41 6.73 15.34 -17.84
C TYR A 41 7.90 16.35 -17.82
N ARG A 42 8.87 16.13 -16.94
CA ARG A 42 10.03 17.03 -16.73
C ARG A 42 11.36 16.38 -17.04
N GLY A 43 11.42 15.07 -17.11
CA GLY A 43 12.65 14.34 -17.45
C GLY A 43 12.66 12.93 -16.92
N ALA A 44 13.63 12.16 -17.41
CA ALA A 44 13.96 10.83 -16.91
C ALA A 44 15.37 10.84 -16.33
N GLY A 45 15.62 10.02 -15.34
CA GLY A 45 16.92 9.86 -14.71
C GLY A 45 17.15 8.44 -14.22
N LEU A 46 18.31 8.24 -13.64
CA LEU A 46 18.73 6.98 -13.03
C LEU A 46 19.22 7.26 -11.61
N ILE A 47 18.75 6.51 -10.63
CA ILE A 47 19.35 6.50 -9.29
C ILE A 47 20.69 5.74 -9.41
N ASP A 48 21.79 6.46 -9.29
CA ASP A 48 23.15 5.93 -9.52
C ASP A 48 23.99 5.87 -8.24
N ASN A 49 23.56 6.53 -7.18
CA ASN A 49 24.24 6.54 -5.89
C ASN A 49 23.26 6.77 -4.74
N ALA A 50 23.63 6.27 -3.55
CA ALA A 50 22.93 6.56 -2.31
C ALA A 50 23.90 6.72 -1.16
N TYR A 51 23.62 7.67 -0.25
CA TYR A 51 24.43 7.89 0.94
C TYR A 51 23.62 8.47 2.10
N ILE A 52 24.16 8.37 3.31
CA ILE A 52 23.57 8.99 4.49
C ILE A 52 24.16 10.39 4.66
N CYS A 53 23.29 11.39 4.73
CA CYS A 53 23.71 12.77 5.01
C CYS A 53 24.11 12.90 6.49
N GLU A 54 25.39 13.12 6.77
CA GLU A 54 25.93 13.23 8.13
C GLU A 54 25.26 14.32 8.98
N TYR A 55 24.80 15.42 8.34
CA TYR A 55 24.17 16.54 9.04
C TYR A 55 22.72 16.29 9.45
N ARG A 56 21.98 15.46 8.69
CA ARG A 56 20.55 15.28 8.86
C ARG A 56 20.15 13.85 9.17
N ASN A 57 21.10 12.93 9.15
CA ASN A 57 20.89 11.49 9.27
C ASN A 57 19.79 10.96 8.30
N ASN A 58 19.71 11.54 7.09
CA ASN A 58 18.75 11.15 6.07
C ASN A 58 19.43 10.34 5.00
N LEU A 59 18.76 9.30 4.51
CA LEU A 59 19.15 8.59 3.31
C LEU A 59 18.86 9.47 2.08
N ILE A 60 19.88 9.70 1.27
CA ILE A 60 19.82 10.54 0.06
C ILE A 60 20.18 9.67 -1.14
N PHE A 61 19.39 9.79 -2.21
CA PHE A 61 19.68 9.21 -3.51
C PHE A 61 20.11 10.30 -4.49
N GLU A 62 21.20 10.08 -5.20
CA GLU A 62 21.62 10.91 -6.31
C GLU A 62 21.00 10.36 -7.60
N VAL A 63 20.48 11.26 -8.42
CA VAL A 63 19.80 10.91 -9.67
C VAL A 63 20.49 11.59 -10.82
N GLU A 64 21.13 10.82 -11.69
CA GLU A 64 21.72 11.29 -12.94
C GLU A 64 20.62 11.68 -13.93
N GLY A 65 20.83 12.78 -14.67
CA GLY A 65 19.93 13.26 -15.73
C GLY A 65 18.80 14.17 -15.25
N LEU A 66 18.67 14.41 -13.94
CA LEU A 66 17.64 15.28 -13.35
C LEU A 66 18.20 16.49 -12.60
N GLU A 67 19.45 16.92 -12.87
CA GLU A 67 20.13 18.02 -12.18
C GLU A 67 19.48 19.38 -12.41
N HIS A 68 18.67 19.50 -13.46
CA HIS A 68 17.96 20.73 -13.83
C HIS A 68 16.66 20.96 -13.04
N LEU A 69 16.20 19.97 -12.27
CA LEU A 69 14.93 20.07 -11.56
C LEU A 69 15.03 21.07 -10.39
N VAL A 70 13.92 21.75 -10.15
CA VAL A 70 13.76 22.56 -8.94
C VAL A 70 13.44 21.68 -7.75
N ALA A 71 13.89 22.09 -6.56
CA ALA A 71 13.56 21.40 -5.33
C ALA A 71 12.03 21.32 -5.13
N GLY A 72 11.55 20.15 -4.68
CA GLY A 72 10.12 19.87 -4.52
C GLY A 72 9.46 19.23 -5.73
N THR A 73 10.17 19.06 -6.86
CA THR A 73 9.62 18.32 -8.02
C THR A 73 9.41 16.85 -7.66
N PRO A 74 8.20 16.27 -7.84
CA PRO A 74 7.95 14.85 -7.63
C PRO A 74 8.77 14.00 -8.60
N VAL A 75 9.37 12.95 -8.07
CA VAL A 75 10.13 11.94 -8.82
C VAL A 75 9.60 10.57 -8.45
N GLY A 76 9.09 9.83 -9.41
CA GLY A 76 8.58 8.48 -9.25
C GLY A 76 9.41 7.46 -10.03
N PHE A 77 9.18 6.19 -9.81
CA PHE A 77 9.80 5.14 -10.61
C PHE A 77 9.34 5.20 -12.07
N SER A 78 10.27 4.94 -12.99
CA SER A 78 9.95 4.68 -14.40
C SER A 78 9.43 3.26 -14.53
N ASP A 79 8.21 3.05 -14.02
CA ASP A 79 7.60 1.74 -14.01
C ASP A 79 6.67 1.51 -15.22
N ARG A 80 6.56 0.26 -15.61
CA ARG A 80 5.59 -0.18 -16.62
C ARG A 80 4.91 -1.45 -16.12
N LEU A 81 3.60 -1.37 -16.05
CA LEU A 81 2.79 -2.55 -15.77
C LEU A 81 3.09 -3.66 -16.79
N LYS A 82 3.44 -4.83 -16.29
CA LYS A 82 3.65 -6.03 -17.08
C LYS A 82 2.62 -7.08 -16.70
N VAL A 83 2.13 -7.79 -17.69
CA VAL A 83 1.27 -8.97 -17.51
C VAL A 83 1.94 -10.13 -18.22
N ASP A 84 2.38 -11.11 -17.44
CA ASP A 84 3.03 -12.31 -17.97
C ASP A 84 2.62 -13.53 -17.16
N GLN A 85 2.29 -14.64 -17.85
CA GLN A 85 1.92 -15.93 -17.26
C GLN A 85 0.89 -15.83 -16.10
N GLY A 86 -0.07 -14.90 -16.19
CA GLY A 86 -1.09 -14.69 -15.16
C GLY A 86 -0.62 -13.88 -13.95
N LEU A 87 0.58 -13.32 -14.00
CA LEU A 87 1.10 -12.37 -13.03
C LEU A 87 1.03 -10.94 -13.57
N LEU A 88 0.63 -10.05 -12.71
CA LEU A 88 0.69 -8.60 -12.86
C LEU A 88 1.93 -8.10 -12.11
N SER A 89 2.80 -7.36 -12.76
CA SER A 89 4.02 -6.82 -12.15
C SER A 89 4.16 -5.34 -12.42
N GLY A 90 4.57 -4.60 -11.40
CA GLY A 90 4.78 -3.15 -11.46
C GLY A 90 4.88 -2.59 -10.04
N GLN A 91 4.79 -1.28 -9.90
CA GLN A 91 4.55 -0.64 -8.62
C GLN A 91 3.04 -0.71 -8.34
N LEU A 92 2.61 -1.64 -7.52
CA LEU A 92 1.20 -1.98 -7.31
C LEU A 92 0.58 -1.30 -6.09
N ASP A 93 1.38 -0.98 -5.10
CA ASP A 93 0.98 -0.36 -3.84
C ASP A 93 0.84 1.18 -3.97
N ASN A 94 -0.36 1.80 -3.85
CA ASN A 94 -1.68 1.17 -3.89
C ASN A 94 -2.44 1.56 -5.17
N VAL A 95 -1.70 1.74 -6.27
CA VAL A 95 -2.23 2.10 -7.58
C VAL A 95 -3.19 1.02 -8.12
N LEU A 96 -2.91 -0.24 -7.77
CA LEU A 96 -3.68 -1.38 -8.25
C LEU A 96 -5.14 -1.32 -7.77
N THR A 97 -5.36 -1.21 -6.47
CA THR A 97 -6.74 -1.18 -5.93
C THR A 97 -7.44 0.12 -6.27
N ALA A 98 -6.71 1.24 -6.37
CA ALA A 98 -7.27 2.50 -6.84
C ALA A 98 -7.79 2.39 -8.29
N ALA A 99 -7.00 1.80 -9.20
CA ALA A 99 -7.43 1.57 -10.58
C ALA A 99 -8.66 0.63 -10.64
N MET A 100 -8.72 -0.38 -9.77
CA MET A 100 -9.87 -1.28 -9.69
C MET A 100 -11.14 -0.57 -9.20
N LEU A 101 -11.04 0.32 -8.23
CA LEU A 101 -12.18 1.15 -7.80
C LEU A 101 -12.67 2.02 -8.95
N VAL A 102 -11.77 2.71 -9.67
CA VAL A 102 -12.15 3.51 -10.85
C VAL A 102 -12.86 2.64 -11.90
N HIS A 103 -12.36 1.42 -12.13
CA HIS A 103 -12.99 0.48 -13.05
C HIS A 103 -14.39 0.07 -12.59
N LEU A 104 -14.60 -0.24 -11.31
CA LEU A 104 -15.92 -0.56 -10.74
C LEU A 104 -16.91 0.57 -10.96
N PHE A 105 -16.54 1.81 -10.69
CA PHE A 105 -17.39 2.96 -10.95
C PHE A 105 -17.72 3.13 -12.45
N SER A 106 -16.78 2.81 -13.34
CA SER A 106 -17.05 2.80 -14.79
C SER A 106 -18.06 1.73 -15.23
N LEU A 107 -18.24 0.69 -14.41
CA LEU A 107 -19.25 -0.37 -14.61
C LEU A 107 -20.58 -0.12 -13.90
N GLY A 108 -20.77 1.08 -13.33
CA GLY A 108 -22.00 1.47 -12.66
C GLY A 108 -22.07 1.13 -11.18
N TYR A 109 -20.94 0.88 -10.53
CA TYR A 109 -20.89 0.72 -9.06
C TYR A 109 -21.42 1.99 -8.39
N GLU A 110 -22.35 1.83 -7.44
CA GLU A 110 -22.94 2.90 -6.65
C GLU A 110 -22.33 2.93 -5.24
N GLY A 111 -21.81 4.08 -4.84
CA GLY A 111 -21.18 4.24 -3.53
C GLY A 111 -20.28 5.47 -3.47
N THR A 112 -19.48 5.55 -2.42
CA THR A 112 -18.50 6.61 -2.25
C THR A 112 -17.10 6.02 -2.15
N ALA A 113 -16.19 6.45 -3.00
CA ALA A 113 -14.77 6.10 -2.91
C ALA A 113 -13.93 7.31 -2.51
N PHE A 114 -12.98 7.09 -1.60
CA PHE A 114 -12.00 8.08 -1.18
C PHE A 114 -10.62 7.68 -1.72
N PHE A 115 -10.01 8.59 -2.47
CA PHE A 115 -8.63 8.48 -2.93
C PHE A 115 -7.82 9.50 -2.13
N THR A 116 -7.25 9.05 -1.04
CA THR A 116 -6.53 9.91 -0.09
C THR A 116 -5.08 10.07 -0.51
N ALA A 117 -4.47 11.19 -0.16
CA ALA A 117 -3.04 11.45 -0.30
C ALA A 117 -2.32 11.20 1.04
N GLU A 118 -1.00 11.07 0.99
CA GLU A 118 -0.12 10.95 2.16
C GLU A 118 -0.29 9.65 2.98
N GLU A 119 -0.72 8.55 2.36
CA GLU A 119 -0.83 7.26 3.08
C GLU A 119 0.54 6.83 3.60
N GLU A 120 1.55 6.79 2.76
CA GLU A 120 2.92 6.36 3.09
C GLU A 120 3.60 7.19 4.20
N SER A 121 3.22 8.47 4.30
CA SER A 121 3.65 9.34 5.39
C SER A 121 2.76 9.26 6.64
N GLY A 122 1.68 8.47 6.59
CA GLY A 122 0.72 8.29 7.68
C GLY A 122 -0.20 9.49 7.90
N GLY A 123 -0.42 10.31 6.88
CA GLY A 123 -1.24 11.52 6.94
C GLY A 123 -2.67 11.40 6.42
N SER A 124 -2.93 10.41 5.58
CA SER A 124 -4.18 10.23 4.81
C SER A 124 -5.47 10.21 5.63
N TRP A 125 -5.47 9.59 6.80
CA TRP A 125 -6.62 9.50 7.69
C TRP A 125 -7.26 10.86 8.01
N ARG A 126 -6.48 11.95 8.00
CA ARG A 126 -6.95 13.31 8.30
C ARG A 126 -7.96 13.79 7.29
N PHE A 127 -7.72 13.52 6.00
CA PHE A 127 -8.60 13.93 4.91
C PHE A 127 -9.93 13.20 4.99
N LEU A 128 -9.92 11.89 5.23
CA LEU A 128 -11.10 11.07 5.38
C LEU A 128 -11.95 11.52 6.58
N LEU A 129 -11.35 11.63 7.76
CA LEU A 129 -12.08 12.00 8.97
C LEU A 129 -12.62 13.44 8.90
N GLU A 130 -11.89 14.35 8.27
CA GLU A 130 -12.38 15.71 8.07
C GLU A 130 -13.62 15.75 7.15
N TRP A 131 -13.61 14.92 6.10
CA TRP A 131 -14.79 14.76 5.25
C TRP A 131 -15.99 14.22 6.04
N TYR A 132 -15.81 13.18 6.85
CA TYR A 132 -16.88 12.61 7.68
C TYR A 132 -17.41 13.61 8.72
N ARG A 133 -16.56 14.39 9.34
CA ARG A 133 -16.95 15.43 10.31
C ARG A 133 -17.82 16.51 9.67
N ARG A 134 -17.59 16.83 8.41
CA ARG A 134 -18.32 17.91 7.70
C ARG A 134 -19.56 17.42 6.98
N PHE A 135 -19.48 16.29 6.34
CA PHE A 135 -20.46 15.87 5.35
C PHE A 135 -20.98 14.45 5.57
N GLY A 136 -20.24 13.60 6.26
CA GLY A 136 -20.57 12.21 6.44
C GLY A 136 -21.56 11.97 7.59
N LYS A 137 -22.04 10.74 7.62
CA LYS A 137 -22.74 10.16 8.78
C LYS A 137 -21.86 9.07 9.37
N PRO A 138 -21.96 8.77 10.67
CA PRO A 138 -21.25 7.65 11.26
C PRO A 138 -21.52 6.36 10.48
N THR A 139 -20.47 5.56 10.27
CA THR A 139 -20.57 4.30 9.55
C THR A 139 -19.67 3.24 10.16
N ASN A 140 -20.10 1.98 10.12
CA ASN A 140 -19.31 0.81 10.43
C ASN A 140 -18.95 -0.02 9.18
N GLN A 141 -19.26 0.49 8.00
CA GLN A 141 -19.07 -0.17 6.71
C GLN A 141 -18.00 0.54 5.85
N LEU A 142 -16.92 1.02 6.49
CA LEU A 142 -15.76 1.47 5.73
C LEU A 142 -14.93 0.26 5.30
N TYR A 143 -14.71 0.12 4.00
CA TYR A 143 -13.81 -0.87 3.43
C TYR A 143 -12.54 -0.16 2.95
N VAL A 144 -11.43 -0.36 3.65
CA VAL A 144 -10.11 0.10 3.18
C VAL A 144 -9.52 -0.98 2.29
N VAL A 145 -9.24 -0.62 1.05
CA VAL A 145 -8.73 -1.54 0.03
C VAL A 145 -7.26 -1.26 -0.25
N ASP A 146 -6.45 -2.32 -0.29
CA ASP A 146 -5.01 -2.18 -0.33
C ASP A 146 -4.32 -3.43 -0.88
N THR A 147 -2.99 -3.41 -0.96
CA THR A 147 -2.16 -4.59 -1.17
C THR A 147 -1.72 -5.20 0.16
N SER A 148 -1.29 -6.46 0.15
CA SER A 148 -0.78 -7.14 1.33
C SER A 148 0.47 -7.95 0.98
N PRO A 149 1.67 -7.50 1.39
CA PRO A 149 2.91 -8.14 0.99
C PRO A 149 3.14 -9.47 1.73
N TYR A 150 3.54 -10.48 0.98
CA TYR A 150 4.06 -11.77 1.47
C TYR A 150 5.52 -11.93 1.10
N ARG A 151 6.23 -12.83 1.75
CA ARG A 151 7.67 -13.02 1.55
C ARG A 151 8.03 -13.53 0.16
N ASN A 152 7.16 -14.38 -0.38
CA ASN A 152 7.36 -15.04 -1.67
C ASN A 152 6.02 -15.44 -2.30
N ARG A 153 6.07 -15.88 -3.55
CA ARG A 153 4.88 -16.31 -4.30
C ARG A 153 4.17 -17.51 -3.67
N GLU A 154 4.92 -18.49 -3.17
CA GLU A 154 4.34 -19.69 -2.54
C GLU A 154 3.41 -19.32 -1.37
N GLU A 155 3.79 -18.33 -0.56
CA GLU A 155 2.97 -17.83 0.54
C GLU A 155 1.82 -16.95 0.04
N ALA A 156 2.05 -16.11 -0.95
CA ALA A 156 1.03 -15.22 -1.51
C ALA A 156 -0.06 -16.00 -2.27
N ASP A 157 0.29 -17.08 -2.96
CA ASP A 157 -0.63 -17.86 -3.80
C ASP A 157 -1.54 -18.81 -3.02
N LYS A 158 -1.38 -18.93 -1.70
CA LYS A 158 -2.28 -19.73 -0.85
C LYS A 158 -3.66 -19.11 -0.70
N GLN A 159 -3.80 -17.84 -0.97
CA GLN A 159 -5.05 -17.06 -0.88
C GLN A 159 -5.20 -16.10 -2.05
N LEU A 160 -6.43 -15.74 -2.36
CA LEU A 160 -6.75 -14.71 -3.36
C LEU A 160 -7.13 -13.37 -2.72
N ILE A 161 -7.55 -13.40 -1.45
CA ILE A 161 -7.90 -12.22 -0.64
C ILE A 161 -7.17 -12.30 0.69
N THR A 162 -6.69 -11.16 1.14
CA THR A 162 -6.11 -11.00 2.48
C THR A 162 -6.99 -10.09 3.31
N LEU A 163 -7.31 -10.53 4.52
CA LEU A 163 -8.07 -9.79 5.52
C LEU A 163 -7.21 -9.50 6.74
N ARG A 164 -7.72 -8.70 7.65
CA ARG A 164 -7.13 -8.48 8.98
C ARG A 164 -8.21 -8.33 10.04
N ASN A 165 -7.95 -8.80 11.25
CA ASN A 165 -8.75 -8.47 12.44
C ASN A 165 -8.19 -7.26 13.17
N ARG A 166 -6.91 -6.97 12.98
CA ARG A 166 -6.19 -5.88 13.66
C ARG A 166 -4.86 -5.54 12.99
N ASP A 167 -4.35 -4.39 13.37
CA ASP A 167 -2.95 -3.99 13.16
C ASP A 167 -2.34 -3.49 14.49
N GLU A 168 -1.24 -2.70 14.43
CA GLU A 168 -0.63 -2.12 15.63
C GLU A 168 -1.47 -1.02 16.27
N HIS A 169 -2.33 -0.34 15.52
CA HIS A 169 -3.09 0.82 15.98
C HIS A 169 -4.47 0.48 16.49
N ALA A 170 -5.16 -0.49 15.86
CA ALA A 170 -6.56 -0.75 16.16
C ALA A 170 -6.98 -2.22 15.90
N ARG A 171 -8.10 -2.60 16.52
CA ARG A 171 -8.92 -3.75 16.12
C ARG A 171 -9.96 -3.26 15.12
N PHE A 172 -10.20 -4.07 14.09
CA PHE A 172 -11.14 -3.76 13.02
C PHE A 172 -12.54 -4.26 13.40
N ASN A 173 -13.55 -3.73 12.72
CA ASN A 173 -14.93 -4.10 12.98
C ASN A 173 -15.16 -5.60 12.73
N THR A 174 -15.54 -6.32 13.78
CA THR A 174 -15.71 -7.77 13.72
C THR A 174 -16.86 -8.17 12.81
N ASP A 175 -17.99 -7.46 12.90
CA ASP A 175 -19.21 -7.82 12.15
C ASP A 175 -18.98 -7.59 10.66
N THR A 176 -18.42 -6.44 10.29
CA THR A 176 -18.08 -6.12 8.90
C THR A 176 -17.02 -7.08 8.33
N THR A 177 -16.03 -7.46 9.14
CA THR A 177 -15.02 -8.46 8.73
C THR A 177 -15.67 -9.83 8.51
N GLN A 178 -16.59 -10.25 9.39
CA GLN A 178 -17.29 -11.52 9.26
C GLN A 178 -18.25 -11.54 8.06
N GLN A 179 -18.88 -10.43 7.70
CA GLN A 179 -19.64 -10.31 6.46
C GLN A 179 -18.77 -10.59 5.23
N VAL A 180 -17.58 -10.00 5.17
CA VAL A 180 -16.63 -10.27 4.07
C VAL A 180 -16.18 -11.74 4.07
N VAL A 181 -15.93 -12.34 5.24
CA VAL A 181 -15.62 -13.77 5.37
C VAL A 181 -16.76 -14.64 4.84
N GLN A 182 -18.01 -14.34 5.17
CA GLN A 182 -19.17 -15.07 4.67
C GLN A 182 -19.26 -15.01 3.14
N LEU A 183 -19.03 -13.84 2.56
CA LEU A 183 -18.98 -13.68 1.11
C LEU A 183 -17.83 -14.50 0.47
N CYS A 184 -16.66 -14.51 1.09
CA CYS A 184 -15.57 -15.38 0.64
C CYS A 184 -15.98 -16.86 0.65
N HIS A 185 -16.70 -17.32 1.68
CA HIS A 185 -17.22 -18.69 1.72
C HIS A 185 -18.27 -18.94 0.64
N GLN A 186 -19.24 -18.05 0.46
CA GLN A 186 -20.30 -18.19 -0.55
C GLN A 186 -19.72 -18.25 -1.98
N LEU A 187 -18.70 -17.46 -2.24
CA LEU A 187 -18.03 -17.38 -3.55
C LEU A 187 -16.88 -18.39 -3.71
N ALA A 188 -16.64 -19.24 -2.72
CA ALA A 188 -15.52 -20.18 -2.68
C ALA A 188 -14.15 -19.51 -2.90
N ILE A 189 -13.95 -18.31 -2.34
CA ILE A 189 -12.72 -17.54 -2.43
C ILE A 189 -11.76 -17.96 -1.32
N PRO A 190 -10.55 -18.44 -1.63
CA PRO A 190 -9.50 -18.65 -0.64
C PRO A 190 -9.06 -17.31 -0.05
N TYR A 191 -9.07 -17.21 1.28
CA TYR A 191 -8.61 -16.01 1.99
C TYR A 191 -7.72 -16.37 3.18
N ALA A 192 -6.95 -15.39 3.65
CA ALA A 192 -6.15 -15.51 4.87
C ALA A 192 -6.20 -14.22 5.69
N PHE A 193 -6.00 -14.36 7.01
CA PHE A 193 -5.80 -13.21 7.90
C PHE A 193 -4.31 -12.89 8.04
N LYS A 194 -3.91 -11.68 7.66
CA LYS A 194 -2.52 -11.23 7.68
C LYS A 194 -1.94 -11.15 9.10
N ASP A 195 -2.73 -10.70 10.05
CA ASP A 195 -2.35 -10.67 11.46
C ASP A 195 -2.04 -12.08 11.97
N HIS A 196 -2.86 -13.08 11.68
CA HIS A 196 -2.60 -14.49 12.03
C HIS A 196 -1.33 -15.03 11.35
N TYR A 197 -1.13 -14.70 10.08
CA TYR A 197 0.08 -15.10 9.35
C TYR A 197 1.34 -14.53 10.03
N ILE A 198 1.34 -13.25 10.42
CA ILE A 198 2.46 -12.63 11.10
C ILE A 198 2.68 -13.24 12.50
N GLU A 199 1.61 -13.49 13.24
CA GLU A 199 1.67 -14.14 14.56
C GLU A 199 2.28 -15.55 14.46
N GLN A 200 1.89 -16.35 13.47
CA GLN A 200 2.49 -17.67 13.22
C GLN A 200 3.98 -17.57 12.89
N LEU A 201 4.39 -16.59 12.07
CA LEU A 201 5.80 -16.33 11.78
C LEU A 201 6.57 -15.96 13.05
N ASN A 202 6.00 -15.13 13.90
CA ASN A 202 6.60 -14.73 15.16
C ASN A 202 6.73 -15.90 16.13
N GLN A 203 5.74 -16.78 16.18
CA GLN A 203 5.83 -18.02 16.96
C GLN A 203 6.99 -18.92 16.51
N GLN A 204 7.19 -19.04 15.18
CA GLN A 204 8.32 -19.81 14.61
C GLN A 204 9.69 -19.19 14.93
N ARG A 205 9.72 -17.89 15.24
CA ARG A 205 10.95 -17.17 15.59
C ARG A 205 11.26 -17.21 17.09
N LEU A 206 10.34 -17.66 17.93
CA LEU A 206 10.57 -17.79 19.37
C LEU A 206 11.78 -18.69 19.64
N GLY A 207 12.75 -18.16 20.37
CA GLY A 207 14.02 -18.85 20.66
C GLY A 207 15.10 -18.74 19.57
N SER A 208 14.88 -17.96 18.52
CA SER A 208 15.90 -17.59 17.53
C SER A 208 16.34 -16.13 17.72
N ASP A 209 17.52 -15.77 17.23
CA ASP A 209 18.03 -14.38 17.23
C ASP A 209 17.32 -13.46 16.23
N ARG A 210 16.27 -13.93 15.58
CA ARG A 210 15.53 -13.13 14.61
C ARG A 210 14.49 -12.26 15.32
N PRO A 211 14.43 -10.95 15.04
CA PRO A 211 13.42 -10.06 15.61
C PRO A 211 12.00 -10.49 15.22
N THR A 212 11.05 -10.21 16.08
CA THR A 212 9.62 -10.37 15.75
C THR A 212 9.20 -9.38 14.66
N GLN A 213 8.29 -9.81 13.81
CA GLN A 213 7.70 -8.94 12.80
C GLN A 213 6.53 -8.17 13.40
N SER A 214 6.46 -6.86 13.14
CA SER A 214 5.32 -6.02 13.45
C SER A 214 4.06 -6.46 12.70
N LEU A 215 2.88 -6.25 13.31
CA LEU A 215 1.60 -6.40 12.61
C LEU A 215 1.42 -5.37 11.48
N GLY A 216 2.27 -4.35 11.46
CA GLY A 216 2.18 -3.24 10.51
C GLY A 216 1.18 -2.17 10.94
N ARG A 217 1.19 -1.07 10.20
CA ARG A 217 0.37 0.13 10.45
C ARG A 217 -0.39 0.44 9.18
N THR A 218 -1.64 -0.03 9.12
CA THR A 218 -2.50 0.19 7.96
C THR A 218 -3.19 1.54 8.02
N GLU A 219 -3.67 2.02 6.88
CA GLU A 219 -4.49 3.24 6.83
C GLU A 219 -5.74 3.09 7.72
N LEU A 220 -6.42 1.94 7.68
CA LEU A 220 -7.61 1.72 8.53
C LEU A 220 -7.26 1.82 10.02
N GLY A 221 -6.17 1.22 10.47
CA GLY A 221 -5.76 1.33 11.88
C GLY A 221 -5.52 2.76 12.33
N ARG A 222 -4.89 3.58 11.48
CA ARG A 222 -4.70 5.02 11.74
C ARG A 222 -6.03 5.78 11.75
N ILE A 223 -6.93 5.47 10.83
CA ILE A 223 -8.30 6.03 10.80
C ILE A 223 -9.00 5.72 12.12
N LEU A 224 -9.08 4.44 12.50
CA LEU A 224 -9.82 4.02 13.70
C LEU A 224 -9.24 4.59 15.00
N ALA A 225 -7.92 4.68 15.10
CA ALA A 225 -7.25 5.28 16.26
C ALA A 225 -7.61 6.77 16.47
N ASN A 226 -8.15 7.45 15.44
CA ASN A 226 -8.48 8.88 15.47
C ASN A 226 -9.96 9.17 15.15
N ALA A 227 -10.77 8.14 14.96
CA ALA A 227 -12.16 8.29 14.48
C ALA A 227 -13.17 8.70 15.54
N ASP A 228 -12.86 8.53 16.83
CA ASP A 228 -13.78 8.80 17.95
C ASP A 228 -15.19 8.19 17.76
N GLY A 229 -15.23 6.98 17.17
CA GLY A 229 -16.47 6.28 16.86
C GLY A 229 -17.26 6.80 15.63
N LEU A 230 -16.72 7.76 14.91
CA LEU A 230 -17.33 8.30 13.70
C LEU A 230 -17.31 7.31 12.53
N VAL A 231 -16.24 6.52 12.45
CA VAL A 231 -16.01 5.55 11.36
C VAL A 231 -15.49 4.25 11.96
N ASP A 232 -15.99 3.14 11.47
CA ASP A 232 -15.47 1.79 11.72
C ASP A 232 -15.54 0.96 10.44
N GLY A 233 -14.82 -0.16 10.37
CA GLY A 233 -14.78 -0.97 9.16
C GLY A 233 -13.76 -2.09 9.16
N THR A 234 -13.42 -2.54 7.95
CA THR A 234 -12.47 -3.64 7.73
C THR A 234 -11.56 -3.36 6.53
N THR A 235 -10.52 -4.18 6.37
CA THR A 235 -9.63 -4.14 5.19
C THR A 235 -9.91 -5.30 4.26
N ILE A 236 -9.81 -5.06 2.96
CA ILE A 236 -9.81 -6.08 1.91
C ILE A 236 -8.56 -5.85 1.06
N GLN A 237 -7.65 -6.81 1.04
CA GLN A 237 -6.33 -6.61 0.45
C GLN A 237 -6.02 -7.66 -0.61
N ILE A 238 -5.24 -7.29 -1.63
CA ILE A 238 -4.73 -8.20 -2.65
C ILE A 238 -3.36 -8.72 -2.20
N PRO A 239 -3.13 -10.06 -2.14
CA PRO A 239 -1.83 -10.60 -1.79
C PRO A 239 -0.79 -10.29 -2.86
N THR A 240 0.32 -9.68 -2.45
CA THR A 240 1.44 -9.27 -3.32
C THR A 240 2.77 -9.82 -2.81
N THR A 241 3.80 -9.72 -3.65
CA THR A 241 5.22 -9.92 -3.28
C THR A 241 6.05 -8.78 -3.84
N GLY A 242 7.28 -8.61 -3.37
CA GLY A 242 8.17 -7.56 -3.84
C GLY A 242 7.85 -6.17 -3.29
N TYR A 243 7.40 -6.11 -2.04
CA TYR A 243 6.92 -4.90 -1.38
C TYR A 243 7.83 -3.68 -1.54
N HIS A 244 7.23 -2.56 -1.92
CA HIS A 244 7.88 -1.27 -2.15
C HIS A 244 9.04 -1.34 -3.16
N THR A 245 8.91 -2.16 -4.20
CA THR A 245 9.85 -2.23 -5.32
C THR A 245 9.13 -1.98 -6.65
N MET A 246 9.89 -1.79 -7.72
CA MET A 246 9.35 -1.72 -9.07
C MET A 246 8.82 -3.07 -9.61
N SER A 247 9.00 -4.14 -8.87
CA SER A 247 8.67 -5.50 -9.27
C SER A 247 7.70 -6.15 -8.27
N GLU A 248 6.80 -5.37 -7.69
CA GLU A 248 5.68 -5.94 -6.95
C GLU A 248 4.85 -6.80 -7.87
N THR A 249 4.39 -7.93 -7.37
CA THR A 249 3.59 -8.86 -8.19
C THR A 249 2.31 -9.26 -7.49
N ALA A 250 1.22 -9.34 -8.26
CA ALA A 250 -0.05 -9.95 -7.88
C ALA A 250 -0.49 -10.94 -8.96
N THR A 251 -1.34 -11.92 -8.63
CA THR A 251 -1.95 -12.75 -9.67
C THR A 251 -3.15 -12.03 -10.29
N VAL A 252 -3.31 -12.17 -11.59
CA VAL A 252 -4.51 -11.68 -12.31
C VAL A 252 -5.77 -12.29 -11.70
N GLN A 253 -5.71 -13.54 -11.25
CA GLN A 253 -6.81 -14.21 -10.56
C GLN A 253 -7.20 -13.49 -9.26
N ALA A 254 -6.23 -13.10 -8.41
CA ALA A 254 -6.52 -12.34 -7.19
C ALA A 254 -7.19 -11.00 -7.52
N CYS A 255 -6.73 -10.32 -8.57
CA CYS A 255 -7.32 -9.08 -9.04
C CYS A 255 -8.79 -9.26 -9.50
N GLN A 256 -9.07 -10.27 -10.30
CA GLN A 256 -10.43 -10.59 -10.75
C GLN A 256 -11.34 -10.97 -9.58
N THR A 257 -10.82 -11.77 -8.65
CA THR A 257 -11.54 -12.18 -7.44
C THR A 257 -11.87 -10.97 -6.54
N PHE A 258 -10.92 -10.04 -6.40
CA PHE A 258 -11.12 -8.82 -5.63
C PHE A 258 -12.25 -7.96 -6.23
N LEU A 259 -12.28 -7.78 -7.55
CA LEU A 259 -13.37 -7.07 -8.23
C LEU A 259 -14.72 -7.77 -8.03
N THR A 260 -14.75 -9.09 -8.13
CA THR A 260 -15.96 -9.89 -7.89
C THR A 260 -16.47 -9.70 -6.48
N LEU A 261 -15.58 -9.78 -5.48
CA LEU A 261 -15.94 -9.60 -4.07
C LEU A 261 -16.51 -8.20 -3.80
N LEU A 262 -15.88 -7.14 -4.30
CA LEU A 262 -16.37 -5.77 -4.12
C LEU A 262 -17.75 -5.55 -4.75
N ARG A 263 -18.00 -6.12 -5.95
CA ARG A 263 -19.33 -6.05 -6.58
C ARG A 263 -20.40 -6.81 -5.77
N THR A 264 -20.03 -7.92 -5.16
CA THR A 264 -20.97 -8.67 -4.32
C THR A 264 -21.28 -7.91 -3.02
N ILE A 265 -20.29 -7.25 -2.41
CA ILE A 265 -20.50 -6.37 -1.24
C ILE A 265 -21.52 -5.29 -1.56
N GLU A 266 -21.42 -4.64 -2.73
CA GLU A 266 -22.38 -3.61 -3.16
C GLU A 266 -23.80 -4.16 -3.30
N GLN A 267 -23.95 -5.36 -3.83
CA GLN A 267 -25.27 -5.95 -4.09
C GLN A 267 -26.00 -6.38 -2.82
N GLU A 268 -25.26 -6.60 -1.72
CA GLU A 268 -25.82 -7.00 -0.42
C GLU A 268 -25.98 -5.80 0.56
N ALA A 269 -25.48 -4.61 0.20
CA ALA A 269 -25.55 -3.39 1.02
C ALA A 269 -26.86 -2.64 0.78
#